data_a50512cbe7ead8e7655e0a5a9acad2f5
#
_entry.id   a50512cbe7ead8e7655e0a5a9acad2f5
#
_cell.length_a   1.000
_cell.length_b   1.000
_cell.length_c   1.000
_cell.angle_alpha   90.00
_cell.angle_beta   90.00
_cell.angle_gamma   90.00
#
_symmetry.space_group_name_H-M   'P 1'
#
loop_
_entity.id
_entity.type
_entity.pdbx_description
1 polymer ?
#
loop_
_entity_poly.entity_id
_entity_poly.type
_entity_poly.pdbx_seq_one_letter_code
_entity_poly.pdbx_strand_id
1 'polypeptide(L)'
;DSELTQQIAVAVDYAFARHEKNSDSTLRQLLILERNRLTELLRRFVIADGDRGNFEIKSVEGEFELVSGRIQLPLRFDRLDACDGGGIAILDYKTGARKKLLNKRNEVQEIQLFVYACATEAPVSALALVNIDSREISFDGAGLDYSDFEKWPELLRQIKNKILLACADLEAGDVRINIEQGVQAAQPLNI
;
A
#
# COMPACT_ATOMS: atom_id res chain seq x y z
N ASP A 1 -1.53 -26.92 3.41
CA ASP A 1 -2.86 -26.35 3.80
C ASP A 1 -3.10 -26.36 5.32
N SER A 2 -2.77 -27.45 6.04
CA SER A 2 -2.98 -27.53 7.50
C SER A 2 -2.13 -26.54 8.29
N GLU A 3 -0.86 -26.41 7.95
CA GLU A 3 0.10 -25.53 8.64
C GLU A 3 -0.27 -24.05 8.44
N LEU A 4 -0.57 -23.65 7.22
CA LEU A 4 -1.03 -22.27 6.91
C LEU A 4 -2.28 -21.93 7.71
N THR A 5 -3.27 -22.83 7.75
CA THR A 5 -4.51 -22.61 8.50
C THR A 5 -4.23 -22.41 10.00
N GLN A 6 -3.29 -23.18 10.55
CA GLN A 6 -2.90 -23.06 11.95
C GLN A 6 -2.17 -21.73 12.22
N GLN A 7 -1.26 -21.31 11.35
CA GLN A 7 -0.55 -20.04 11.48
C GLN A 7 -1.51 -18.84 11.42
N ILE A 8 -2.47 -18.87 10.50
CA ILE A 8 -3.51 -17.83 10.40
C ILE A 8 -4.35 -17.78 11.69
N ALA A 9 -4.77 -18.94 12.20
CA ALA A 9 -5.55 -19.00 13.43
C ALA A 9 -4.80 -18.38 14.61
N VAL A 10 -3.51 -18.71 14.77
CA VAL A 10 -2.64 -18.14 15.82
C VAL A 10 -2.52 -16.62 15.66
N ALA A 11 -2.33 -16.10 14.46
CA ALA A 11 -2.22 -14.67 14.20
C ALA A 11 -3.54 -13.93 14.54
N VAL A 12 -4.68 -14.50 14.14
CA VAL A 12 -6.01 -13.95 14.44
C VAL A 12 -6.25 -13.97 15.96
N ASP A 13 -5.96 -15.08 16.64
CA ASP A 13 -6.12 -15.20 18.09
C ASP A 13 -5.28 -14.15 18.83
N TYR A 14 -4.05 -13.95 18.40
CA TYR A 14 -3.19 -12.91 18.98
C TYR A 14 -3.79 -11.50 18.81
N ALA A 15 -4.31 -11.18 17.63
CA ALA A 15 -4.92 -9.87 17.38
C ALA A 15 -6.17 -9.64 18.26
N PHE A 16 -6.96 -10.67 18.50
CA PHE A 16 -8.20 -10.58 19.28
C PHE A 16 -8.00 -10.64 20.80
N ALA A 17 -6.89 -11.19 21.29
CA ALA A 17 -6.65 -11.39 22.73
C ALA A 17 -6.81 -10.13 23.58
N ARG A 18 -6.54 -8.94 23.03
CA ARG A 18 -6.71 -7.65 23.70
C ARG A 18 -8.17 -7.24 23.88
N HIS A 19 -9.04 -7.64 22.97
CA HIS A 19 -10.44 -7.22 22.91
C HIS A 19 -11.35 -8.13 23.71
N GLU A 20 -10.95 -9.36 23.96
CA GLU A 20 -11.76 -10.36 24.68
C GLU A 20 -11.86 -10.12 26.18
N LYS A 21 -10.80 -9.54 26.79
CA LYS A 21 -10.70 -9.42 28.26
C LYS A 21 -11.82 -8.62 28.93
N ASN A 22 -12.43 -7.66 28.21
CA ASN A 22 -13.45 -6.75 28.75
C ASN A 22 -14.76 -6.79 27.96
N SER A 23 -15.04 -7.88 27.22
CA SER A 23 -16.20 -7.96 26.37
C SER A 23 -17.43 -8.55 27.08
N ASP A 24 -18.59 -7.92 26.90
CA ASP A 24 -19.88 -8.49 27.26
C ASP A 24 -20.30 -9.63 26.30
N SER A 25 -21.46 -10.24 26.56
CA SER A 25 -21.94 -11.36 25.75
C SER A 25 -22.19 -11.02 24.28
N THR A 26 -22.68 -9.82 24.00
CA THR A 26 -22.96 -9.35 22.62
C THR A 26 -21.67 -9.10 21.86
N LEU A 27 -20.73 -8.41 22.49
CA LEU A 27 -19.42 -8.15 21.91
C LEU A 27 -18.67 -9.46 21.64
N ARG A 28 -18.74 -10.45 22.52
CA ARG A 28 -18.14 -11.78 22.29
C ARG A 28 -18.69 -12.46 21.05
N GLN A 29 -20.00 -12.42 20.82
CA GLN A 29 -20.60 -12.98 19.60
C GLN A 29 -20.11 -12.27 18.35
N LEU A 30 -20.03 -10.94 18.37
CA LEU A 30 -19.47 -10.15 17.26
C LEU A 30 -18.00 -10.49 17.00
N LEU A 31 -17.20 -10.63 18.05
CA LEU A 31 -15.78 -11.02 17.93
C LEU A 31 -15.62 -12.42 17.31
N ILE A 32 -16.50 -13.37 17.61
CA ILE A 32 -16.47 -14.70 16.99
C ILE A 32 -16.74 -14.59 15.48
N LEU A 33 -17.76 -13.82 15.07
CA LEU A 33 -18.07 -13.62 13.67
C LEU A 33 -16.92 -12.91 12.93
N GLU A 34 -16.36 -11.89 13.53
CA GLU A 34 -15.25 -11.15 12.95
C GLU A 34 -13.97 -11.99 12.85
N ARG A 35 -13.70 -12.83 13.85
CA ARG A 35 -12.60 -13.79 13.81
C ARG A 35 -12.71 -14.74 12.62
N ASN A 36 -13.89 -15.32 12.40
CA ASN A 36 -14.13 -16.21 11.26
C ASN A 36 -13.97 -15.48 9.93
N ARG A 37 -14.50 -14.25 9.84
CA ARG A 37 -14.37 -13.40 8.65
C ARG A 37 -12.91 -13.08 8.37
N LEU A 38 -12.14 -12.70 9.38
CA LEU A 38 -10.73 -12.33 9.23
C LEU A 38 -9.86 -13.54 8.89
N THR A 39 -10.13 -14.70 9.47
CA THR A 39 -9.43 -15.95 9.15
C THR A 39 -9.59 -16.30 7.67
N GLU A 40 -10.82 -16.24 7.14
CA GLU A 40 -11.06 -16.51 5.72
C GLU A 40 -10.45 -15.44 4.81
N LEU A 41 -10.49 -14.18 5.20
CA LEU A 41 -9.88 -13.08 4.47
C LEU A 41 -8.36 -13.25 4.37
N LEU A 42 -7.70 -13.57 5.49
CA LEU A 42 -6.25 -13.80 5.53
C LEU A 42 -5.85 -15.04 4.72
N ARG A 43 -6.65 -16.11 4.76
CA ARG A 43 -6.40 -17.29 3.95
C ARG A 43 -6.38 -16.94 2.45
N ARG A 44 -7.38 -16.19 1.99
CA ARG A 44 -7.45 -15.73 0.59
C ARG A 44 -6.30 -14.78 0.25
N PHE A 45 -5.95 -13.89 1.18
CA PHE A 45 -4.82 -12.99 0.99
C PHE A 45 -3.50 -13.75 0.80
N VAL A 46 -3.18 -14.69 1.67
CA VAL A 46 -1.92 -15.46 1.56
C VAL A 46 -1.85 -16.27 0.28
N ILE A 47 -2.98 -16.84 -0.18
CA ILE A 47 -3.04 -17.53 -1.47
C ILE A 47 -2.76 -16.55 -2.62
N ALA A 48 -3.47 -15.42 -2.66
CA ALA A 48 -3.30 -14.41 -3.72
C ALA A 48 -1.88 -13.78 -3.70
N ASP A 49 -1.29 -13.61 -2.52
CA ASP A 49 0.09 -13.13 -2.38
C ASP A 49 1.11 -14.17 -2.87
N GLY A 50 0.87 -15.45 -2.60
CA GLY A 50 1.70 -16.55 -3.09
C GLY A 50 1.63 -16.77 -4.60
N ASP A 51 0.56 -16.33 -5.26
CA ASP A 51 0.41 -16.36 -6.73
C ASP A 51 1.20 -15.24 -7.45
N ARG A 52 1.70 -14.25 -6.70
CA ARG A 52 2.66 -13.27 -7.22
C ARG A 52 3.99 -13.98 -7.48
N GLY A 53 4.79 -13.52 -8.40
CA GLY A 53 6.12 -14.08 -8.66
C GLY A 53 6.98 -14.31 -7.40
N ASN A 54 8.20 -14.73 -7.55
CA ASN A 54 9.10 -14.96 -6.43
C ASN A 54 9.50 -13.64 -5.77
N PHE A 55 9.36 -13.58 -4.47
CA PHE A 55 9.78 -12.45 -3.64
C PHE A 55 10.23 -12.93 -2.26
N GLU A 56 10.96 -12.08 -1.58
CA GLU A 56 11.30 -12.24 -0.16
C GLU A 56 10.84 -11.03 0.63
N ILE A 57 10.01 -11.21 1.65
CA ILE A 57 9.59 -10.12 2.53
C ILE A 57 10.82 -9.62 3.30
N LYS A 58 11.22 -8.37 3.05
CA LYS A 58 12.37 -7.75 3.73
C LYS A 58 11.95 -7.00 4.98
N SER A 59 10.81 -6.30 4.94
CA SER A 59 10.33 -5.54 6.07
C SER A 59 8.82 -5.37 6.01
N VAL A 60 8.20 -5.28 7.17
CA VAL A 60 6.80 -4.88 7.36
C VAL A 60 6.74 -3.74 8.36
N GLU A 61 5.79 -2.81 8.15
CA GLU A 61 5.59 -1.65 9.04
C GLU A 61 6.89 -0.86 9.28
N GLY A 62 7.70 -0.70 8.21
CA GLY A 62 8.97 -0.01 8.30
C GLY A 62 8.87 1.49 8.01
N GLU A 63 9.99 2.18 8.15
CA GLU A 63 10.05 3.62 8.00
C GLU A 63 11.04 4.01 6.90
N PHE A 64 10.68 5.06 6.15
CA PHE A 64 11.55 5.81 5.27
C PHE A 64 11.61 7.27 5.73
N GLU A 65 12.62 7.98 5.30
CA GLU A 65 12.69 9.44 5.41
C GLU A 65 12.94 10.04 4.03
N LEU A 66 12.00 10.85 3.54
CA LEU A 66 12.23 11.65 2.35
C LEU A 66 12.88 12.96 2.75
N VAL A 67 14.13 13.16 2.32
CA VAL A 67 14.87 14.40 2.50
C VAL A 67 15.01 15.11 1.16
N SER A 68 14.50 16.35 1.10
CA SER A 68 14.62 17.21 -0.08
C SER A 68 14.88 18.65 0.39
N GLY A 69 16.11 19.11 0.28
CA GLY A 69 16.55 20.39 0.85
C GLY A 69 16.32 20.43 2.36
N ARG A 70 15.49 21.38 2.83
CA ARG A 70 15.09 21.51 4.25
C ARG A 70 13.84 20.68 4.61
N ILE A 71 13.20 20.09 3.63
CA ILE A 71 12.03 19.24 3.88
C ILE A 71 12.50 17.87 4.35
N GLN A 72 12.03 17.47 5.53
CA GLN A 72 12.22 16.13 6.08
C GLN A 72 10.84 15.56 6.35
N LEU A 73 10.49 14.47 5.65
CA LEU A 73 9.20 13.83 5.73
C LEU A 73 9.36 12.39 6.20
N PRO A 74 9.03 12.08 7.47
CA PRO A 74 8.99 10.70 7.93
C PRO A 74 7.83 9.97 7.27
N LEU A 75 8.10 8.79 6.75
CA LEU A 75 7.17 7.97 5.98
C LEU A 75 7.14 6.57 6.58
N ARG A 76 5.95 5.99 6.72
CA ARG A 76 5.78 4.61 7.16
C ARG A 76 5.17 3.80 6.03
N PHE A 77 5.85 2.75 5.62
CA PHE A 77 5.37 1.82 4.61
C PHE A 77 4.85 0.54 5.27
N ASP A 78 3.86 -0.10 4.63
CA ASP A 78 3.26 -1.31 5.18
C ASP A 78 4.15 -2.53 4.92
N ARG A 79 4.68 -2.70 3.69
CA ARG A 79 5.50 -3.85 3.33
C ARG A 79 6.52 -3.54 2.23
N LEU A 80 7.69 -4.14 2.35
CA LEU A 80 8.78 -4.10 1.38
C LEU A 80 9.24 -5.52 1.08
N ASP A 81 9.22 -5.87 -0.22
CA ASP A 81 9.69 -7.15 -0.72
C ASP A 81 10.97 -6.97 -1.55
N ALA A 82 11.91 -7.93 -1.48
CA ALA A 82 12.95 -8.06 -2.47
C ALA A 82 12.45 -8.89 -3.64
N CYS A 83 12.71 -8.44 -4.87
CA CYS A 83 12.31 -9.11 -6.09
C CYS A 83 13.42 -10.00 -6.64
N ASP A 84 13.10 -11.17 -7.19
CA ASP A 84 14.07 -12.11 -7.80
C ASP A 84 14.90 -11.46 -8.92
N GLY A 85 14.32 -10.56 -9.69
CA GLY A 85 15.00 -9.78 -10.74
C GLY A 85 15.90 -8.65 -10.22
N GLY A 86 16.04 -8.53 -8.90
CA GLY A 86 16.72 -7.42 -8.22
C GLY A 86 15.80 -6.23 -7.96
N GLY A 87 16.23 -5.36 -7.02
CA GLY A 87 15.44 -4.24 -6.55
C GLY A 87 14.34 -4.63 -5.55
N ILE A 88 13.47 -3.67 -5.27
CA ILE A 88 12.42 -3.82 -4.26
C ILE A 88 11.04 -3.55 -4.83
N ALA A 89 10.03 -4.21 -4.27
CA ALA A 89 8.63 -3.85 -4.42
C ALA A 89 8.13 -3.22 -3.11
N ILE A 90 7.41 -2.10 -3.21
CA ILE A 90 6.78 -1.45 -2.08
C ILE A 90 5.27 -1.66 -2.18
N LEU A 91 4.68 -2.23 -1.14
CA LEU A 91 3.27 -2.56 -1.08
C LEU A 91 2.57 -1.74 0.01
N ASP A 92 1.34 -1.35 -0.28
CA ASP A 92 0.48 -0.62 0.65
C ASP A 92 -0.91 -1.26 0.68
N TYR A 93 -1.41 -1.58 1.88
CA TYR A 93 -2.67 -2.27 2.08
C TYR A 93 -3.84 -1.29 2.13
N LYS A 94 -4.83 -1.51 1.27
CA LYS A 94 -6.06 -0.70 1.22
C LYS A 94 -7.27 -1.55 1.55
N THR A 95 -7.97 -1.18 2.62
CA THR A 95 -9.26 -1.77 2.98
C THR A 95 -10.39 -0.87 2.53
N GLY A 96 -11.52 -1.46 2.11
CA GLY A 96 -12.69 -0.71 1.65
C GLY A 96 -12.79 -0.61 0.13
N ALA A 97 -13.12 0.59 -0.39
CA ALA A 97 -13.28 0.78 -1.83
C ALA A 97 -11.96 0.53 -2.58
N ARG A 98 -12.05 -0.24 -3.68
CA ARG A 98 -10.89 -0.57 -4.51
C ARG A 98 -10.18 0.69 -5.00
N LYS A 99 -8.89 0.75 -4.76
CA LYS A 99 -8.01 1.82 -5.20
C LYS A 99 -7.18 1.38 -6.41
N LYS A 100 -6.76 2.36 -7.21
CA LYS A 100 -5.85 2.15 -8.33
C LYS A 100 -4.60 2.99 -8.13
N LEU A 101 -3.46 2.41 -8.46
CA LEU A 101 -2.18 3.13 -8.46
C LEU A 101 -2.11 4.13 -9.61
N LEU A 102 -2.48 3.66 -10.80
CA LEU A 102 -2.51 4.44 -12.03
C LEU A 102 -3.86 4.28 -12.74
N ASN A 103 -4.28 5.30 -13.49
CA ASN A 103 -5.40 5.16 -14.41
C ASN A 103 -4.95 4.60 -15.78
N LYS A 104 -5.90 4.43 -16.72
CA LYS A 104 -5.63 3.92 -18.08
C LYS A 104 -4.68 4.80 -18.92
N ARG A 105 -4.42 6.03 -18.48
CA ARG A 105 -3.49 6.98 -19.13
C ARG A 105 -2.14 7.06 -18.42
N ASN A 106 -1.88 6.13 -17.47
CA ASN A 106 -0.71 6.13 -16.60
C ASN A 106 -0.59 7.40 -15.71
N GLU A 107 -1.72 8.05 -15.40
CA GLU A 107 -1.77 9.16 -14.47
C GLU A 107 -1.93 8.62 -13.05
N VAL A 108 -1.17 9.19 -12.12
CA VAL A 108 -1.15 8.78 -10.71
C VAL A 108 -2.50 9.03 -10.05
N GLN A 109 -3.05 7.99 -9.43
CA GLN A 109 -4.27 8.05 -8.62
C GLN A 109 -3.97 7.99 -7.12
N GLU A 110 -2.94 7.22 -6.73
CA GLU A 110 -2.45 7.13 -5.35
C GLU A 110 -0.97 7.51 -5.33
N ILE A 111 -0.67 8.69 -4.80
CA ILE A 111 0.68 9.27 -4.79
C ILE A 111 1.60 8.66 -3.73
N GLN A 112 1.05 8.11 -2.67
CA GLN A 112 1.76 7.67 -1.47
C GLN A 112 2.94 6.74 -1.78
N LEU A 113 2.72 5.71 -2.59
CA LEU A 113 3.76 4.75 -2.97
C LEU A 113 4.90 5.39 -3.77
N PHE A 114 4.59 6.39 -4.59
CA PHE A 114 5.63 7.13 -5.34
C PHE A 114 6.46 8.03 -4.43
N VAL A 115 5.86 8.57 -3.38
CA VAL A 115 6.60 9.33 -2.35
C VAL A 115 7.55 8.38 -1.60
N TYR A 116 7.11 7.17 -1.26
CA TYR A 116 8.00 6.15 -0.68
C TYR A 116 9.15 5.79 -1.62
N ALA A 117 8.88 5.67 -2.92
CA ALA A 117 9.92 5.43 -3.92
C ALA A 117 10.94 6.57 -4.02
N CYS A 118 10.57 7.81 -3.69
CA CYS A 118 11.53 8.92 -3.61
C CYS A 118 12.44 8.84 -2.39
N ALA A 119 12.00 8.19 -1.32
CA ALA A 119 12.71 8.12 -0.04
C ALA A 119 13.71 6.94 0.05
N THR A 120 13.84 6.14 -1.01
CA THR A 120 14.79 5.01 -1.04
C THR A 120 15.80 5.14 -2.17
N GLU A 121 17.05 4.76 -1.89
CA GLU A 121 18.11 4.63 -2.89
C GLU A 121 18.07 3.27 -3.60
N ALA A 122 17.38 2.28 -3.01
CA ALA A 122 17.26 0.97 -3.63
C ALA A 122 16.48 1.06 -4.96
N PRO A 123 16.86 0.29 -5.99
CA PRO A 123 16.10 0.22 -7.23
C PRO A 123 14.67 -0.25 -6.95
N VAL A 124 13.68 0.55 -7.31
CA VAL A 124 12.27 0.21 -7.13
C VAL A 124 11.77 -0.51 -8.38
N SER A 125 11.59 -1.82 -8.27
CA SER A 125 11.14 -2.69 -9.36
C SER A 125 9.63 -2.67 -9.52
N ALA A 126 8.87 -2.48 -8.43
CA ALA A 126 7.43 -2.39 -8.48
C ALA A 126 6.84 -1.56 -7.34
N LEU A 127 5.66 -1.01 -7.57
CA LEU A 127 4.77 -0.42 -6.55
C LEU A 127 3.41 -1.08 -6.68
N ALA A 128 2.79 -1.48 -5.57
CA ALA A 128 1.49 -2.13 -5.61
C ALA A 128 0.58 -1.74 -4.45
N LEU A 129 -0.68 -1.46 -4.79
CA LEU A 129 -1.78 -1.37 -3.84
C LEU A 129 -2.37 -2.77 -3.66
N VAL A 130 -2.42 -3.22 -2.44
CA VAL A 130 -3.07 -4.48 -2.08
C VAL A 130 -4.48 -4.17 -1.61
N ASN A 131 -5.45 -4.30 -2.49
CA ASN A 131 -6.84 -4.06 -2.17
C ASN A 131 -7.42 -5.28 -1.46
N ILE A 132 -7.81 -5.11 -0.21
CA ILE A 132 -8.37 -6.16 0.65
C ILE A 132 -9.86 -5.87 0.84
N ASP A 133 -10.69 -6.56 0.10
CA ASP A 133 -12.15 -6.49 0.20
C ASP A 133 -12.71 -7.85 0.62
N SER A 134 -13.91 -7.84 1.23
CA SER A 134 -14.59 -9.07 1.65
C SER A 134 -14.88 -10.04 0.50
N ARG A 135 -14.94 -9.56 -0.72
CA ARG A 135 -15.25 -10.33 -1.94
C ARG A 135 -14.01 -10.74 -2.70
N GLU A 136 -13.00 -9.87 -2.76
CA GLU A 136 -11.83 -10.03 -3.62
C GLU A 136 -10.57 -9.48 -2.96
N ILE A 137 -9.47 -10.20 -3.11
CA ILE A 137 -8.12 -9.68 -2.89
C ILE A 137 -7.54 -9.37 -4.27
N SER A 138 -7.07 -8.16 -4.47
CA SER A 138 -6.46 -7.78 -5.75
C SER A 138 -5.26 -6.87 -5.56
N PHE A 139 -4.29 -7.06 -6.44
CA PHE A 139 -3.10 -6.23 -6.51
C PHE A 139 -3.24 -5.29 -7.71
N ASP A 140 -3.14 -3.98 -7.46
CA ASP A 140 -3.15 -2.97 -8.51
C ASP A 140 -1.81 -2.24 -8.47
N GLY A 141 -0.96 -2.50 -9.44
CA GLY A 141 0.43 -2.07 -9.38
C GLY A 141 1.00 -1.63 -10.71
N ALA A 142 2.25 -1.21 -10.67
CA ALA A 142 3.08 -0.86 -11.82
C ALA A 142 4.51 -1.37 -11.60
N GLY A 143 5.19 -1.71 -12.69
CA GLY A 143 6.51 -2.31 -12.67
C GLY A 143 6.45 -3.84 -12.83
N LEU A 144 7.45 -4.53 -12.26
CA LEU A 144 7.58 -6.00 -12.34
C LEU A 144 6.25 -6.70 -12.01
N ASP A 145 5.85 -7.64 -12.85
CA ASP A 145 4.64 -8.49 -12.72
C ASP A 145 3.28 -7.77 -12.85
N TYR A 146 3.26 -6.43 -12.99
CA TYR A 146 1.99 -5.70 -13.01
C TYR A 146 1.62 -5.07 -14.35
N SER A 147 2.54 -4.39 -15.03
CA SER A 147 2.28 -3.77 -16.33
C SER A 147 3.54 -3.19 -16.97
N ASP A 148 3.54 -3.09 -18.32
CA ASP A 148 4.52 -2.36 -19.15
C ASP A 148 5.92 -2.15 -18.53
N PHE A 149 6.53 -3.24 -18.06
CA PHE A 149 7.79 -3.24 -17.34
C PHE A 149 8.90 -2.45 -18.06
N GLU A 150 8.92 -2.51 -19.40
CA GLU A 150 9.91 -1.78 -20.21
C GLU A 150 9.81 -0.25 -20.04
N LYS A 151 8.62 0.28 -19.80
CA LYS A 151 8.37 1.72 -19.60
C LYS A 151 8.43 2.14 -18.14
N TRP A 152 8.45 1.18 -17.22
CA TRP A 152 8.40 1.43 -15.80
C TRP A 152 9.52 2.34 -15.28
N PRO A 153 10.82 2.12 -15.61
CA PRO A 153 11.89 2.97 -15.11
C PRO A 153 11.72 4.43 -15.53
N GLU A 154 11.27 4.67 -16.76
CA GLU A 154 11.05 6.04 -17.25
C GLU A 154 9.83 6.69 -16.60
N LEU A 155 8.72 5.97 -16.44
CA LEU A 155 7.53 6.46 -15.76
C LEU A 155 7.85 6.82 -14.29
N LEU A 156 8.52 5.92 -13.59
CA LEU A 156 8.92 6.13 -12.20
C LEU A 156 9.84 7.37 -12.09
N ARG A 157 10.82 7.50 -12.96
CA ARG A 157 11.73 8.64 -13.01
C ARG A 157 10.97 9.96 -13.19
N GLN A 158 10.01 10.00 -14.13
CA GLN A 158 9.21 11.20 -14.39
C GLN A 158 8.37 11.59 -13.18
N ILE A 159 7.73 10.62 -12.51
CA ILE A 159 6.91 10.89 -11.32
C ILE A 159 7.79 11.34 -10.16
N LYS A 160 8.91 10.65 -9.90
CA LYS A 160 9.88 11.06 -8.86
C LYS A 160 10.36 12.50 -9.07
N ASN A 161 10.71 12.87 -10.29
CA ASN A 161 11.14 14.23 -10.62
C ASN A 161 10.05 15.27 -10.31
N LYS A 162 8.78 14.98 -10.63
CA LYS A 162 7.64 15.87 -10.30
C LYS A 162 7.48 16.04 -8.80
N ILE A 163 7.62 14.96 -8.03
CA ILE A 163 7.53 15.01 -6.56
C ILE A 163 8.66 15.86 -5.98
N LEU A 164 9.89 15.65 -6.42
CA LEU A 164 11.05 16.39 -5.93
C LEU A 164 10.98 17.88 -6.33
N LEU A 165 10.47 18.21 -7.53
CA LEU A 165 10.21 19.59 -7.92
C LEU A 165 9.15 20.22 -7.03
N ALA A 166 8.06 19.54 -6.72
CA ALA A 166 7.05 20.03 -5.80
C ALA A 166 7.62 20.27 -4.39
N CYS A 167 8.54 19.44 -3.91
CA CYS A 167 9.26 19.69 -2.66
C CYS A 167 10.12 20.96 -2.75
N ALA A 168 10.82 21.17 -3.85
CA ALA A 168 11.64 22.37 -4.05
C ALA A 168 10.79 23.65 -4.13
N ASP A 169 9.64 23.60 -4.80
CA ASP A 169 8.69 24.72 -4.86
C ASP A 169 8.15 25.05 -3.47
N LEU A 170 7.78 24.05 -2.67
CA LEU A 170 7.35 24.22 -1.28
C LEU A 170 8.47 24.88 -0.44
N GLU A 171 9.71 24.44 -0.59
CA GLU A 171 10.86 24.99 0.13
C GLU A 171 11.09 26.46 -0.25
N ALA A 172 10.89 26.82 -1.51
CA ALA A 172 10.98 28.18 -2.00
C ALA A 172 9.79 29.07 -1.59
N GLY A 173 8.76 28.49 -0.98
CA GLY A 173 7.51 29.18 -0.63
C GLY A 173 6.57 29.41 -1.82
N ASP A 174 6.84 28.77 -2.97
CA ASP A 174 5.98 28.83 -4.16
C ASP A 174 4.89 27.77 -4.07
N VAL A 175 3.82 28.08 -3.33
CA VAL A 175 2.66 27.18 -3.16
C VAL A 175 1.57 27.62 -4.13
N ARG A 176 1.54 27.07 -5.32
CA ARG A 176 0.46 27.28 -6.29
C ARG A 176 -0.62 26.20 -6.13
N ILE A 177 -1.80 26.61 -5.74
CA ILE A 177 -2.97 25.73 -5.74
C ILE A 177 -3.41 25.56 -7.19
N ASN A 178 -3.30 24.36 -7.74
CA ASN A 178 -3.90 24.05 -9.03
C ASN A 178 -5.43 23.91 -8.86
N ILE A 179 -6.14 25.00 -9.12
CA ILE A 179 -7.59 25.13 -8.95
C ILE A 179 -8.35 24.09 -9.81
N GLU A 180 -7.82 23.72 -10.97
CA GLU A 180 -8.46 22.73 -11.84
C GLU A 180 -8.51 21.33 -11.22
N GLN A 181 -7.48 20.93 -10.46
CA GLN A 181 -7.49 19.68 -9.70
C GLN A 181 -8.26 19.80 -8.38
N GLY A 182 -8.27 20.96 -7.74
CA GLY A 182 -8.98 21.22 -6.49
C GLY A 182 -10.51 21.21 -6.64
N VAL A 183 -11.05 21.64 -7.78
CA VAL A 183 -12.50 21.63 -8.05
C VAL A 183 -13.04 20.20 -8.24
N GLN A 184 -12.24 19.26 -8.73
CA GLN A 184 -12.65 17.85 -8.82
C GLN A 184 -12.56 17.11 -7.47
N ALA A 185 -11.72 17.58 -6.54
CA ALA A 185 -11.59 17.00 -5.20
C ALA A 185 -12.64 17.52 -4.21
N ALA A 186 -13.27 18.67 -4.48
CA ALA A 186 -14.31 19.27 -3.66
C ALA A 186 -15.71 18.79 -4.09
N GLN A 187 -15.98 17.49 -4.06
CA GLN A 187 -17.36 17.02 -4.03
C GLN A 187 -17.92 17.30 -2.63
N PRO A 188 -19.10 17.97 -2.51
CA PRO A 188 -19.71 18.20 -1.20
C PRO A 188 -19.98 16.85 -0.54
N LEU A 189 -19.53 16.69 0.69
CA LEU A 189 -20.00 15.67 1.60
C LEU A 189 -21.53 15.80 1.68
N ASN A 190 -22.25 14.90 1.03
CA ASN A 190 -23.68 14.75 1.30
C ASN A 190 -23.81 14.22 2.74
N ILE A 191 -24.20 15.15 3.63
CA ILE A 191 -24.62 14.87 5.00
C ILE A 191 -26.02 14.25 4.95
#